data_55d2574ad7b8761c08b55aa3f57e978b
#
_entry.id   55d2574ad7b8761c08b55aa3f57e978b
#
_cell.length_a   1.000
_cell.length_b   1.000
_cell.length_c   1.000
_cell.angle_alpha   90.00
_cell.angle_beta   90.00
_cell.angle_gamma   90.00
#
_symmetry.space_group_name_H-M   'P 1'
#
loop_
_entity.id
_entity.type
_entity.pdbx_description
1 polymer ?
#
loop_
_entity_poly.entity_id
_entity_poly.type
_entity_poly.pdbx_seq_one_letter_code
_entity_poly.pdbx_strand_id
1 'polypeptide(L)'
;MITIAIVEDDKKSAKILQDYILRYSEEKQEPLAVECFENGLNFISDYKASCDIALMDIEMPHMNGLDTARKLREFDSQIPLIFITNMAQYAINGYEVQALDFMVKPI
;
A
#
# COMPACT_ATOMS: atom_id res chain seq x y z
N MET A 1 -4.85 5.88 16.86
CA MET A 1 -3.70 6.06 15.95
C MET A 1 -4.02 5.38 14.62
N ILE A 2 -3.77 6.08 13.53
CA ILE A 2 -3.98 5.52 12.20
C ILE A 2 -2.73 4.74 11.79
N THR A 3 -2.91 3.52 11.33
CA THR A 3 -1.81 2.66 10.87
C THR A 3 -1.85 2.54 9.35
N ILE A 4 -0.74 2.84 8.70
CA ILE A 4 -0.59 2.79 7.25
C ILE A 4 0.33 1.63 6.89
N ALA A 5 -0.16 0.71 6.07
CA ALA A 5 0.65 -0.38 5.56
C ALA A 5 1.31 0.04 4.26
N ILE A 6 2.59 -0.23 4.11
CA ILE A 6 3.33 -0.02 2.86
C ILE A 6 3.75 -1.39 2.35
N VAL A 7 3.26 -1.78 1.19
CA VAL A 7 3.60 -3.06 0.54
C VAL A 7 4.47 -2.74 -0.66
N GLU A 8 5.78 -2.87 -0.51
CA GLU A 8 6.77 -2.43 -1.46
C GLU A 8 8.06 -3.24 -1.30
N ASP A 9 8.53 -3.89 -2.36
CA ASP A 9 9.75 -4.69 -2.30
C ASP A 9 11.04 -3.87 -2.42
N ASP A 10 10.97 -2.69 -3.04
CA ASP A 10 12.13 -1.82 -3.17
C ASP A 10 12.30 -1.00 -1.89
N LYS A 11 13.39 -1.25 -1.18
CA LYS A 11 13.65 -0.62 0.11
C LYS A 11 13.77 0.90 0.02
N LYS A 12 14.31 1.41 -1.09
CA LYS A 12 14.43 2.85 -1.28
C LYS A 12 13.06 3.50 -1.45
N SER A 13 12.19 2.89 -2.24
CA SER A 13 10.84 3.39 -2.44
C SER A 13 10.05 3.35 -1.14
N ALA A 14 10.14 2.26 -0.40
CA ALA A 14 9.48 2.13 0.89
C ALA A 14 9.94 3.20 1.88
N LYS A 15 11.25 3.46 1.91
CA LYS A 15 11.82 4.48 2.79
C LYS A 15 11.32 5.87 2.45
N ILE A 16 11.23 6.20 1.16
CA ILE A 16 10.73 7.50 0.71
C ILE A 16 9.29 7.70 1.17
N LEU A 17 8.44 6.70 0.98
CA LEU A 17 7.05 6.77 1.42
C LEU A 17 6.96 6.91 2.93
N GLN A 18 7.76 6.13 3.66
CA GLN A 18 7.78 6.19 5.11
C GLN A 18 8.19 7.58 5.60
N ASP A 19 9.21 8.17 4.99
CA ASP A 19 9.68 9.50 5.36
C ASP A 19 8.62 10.57 5.11
N TYR A 20 7.88 10.48 4.00
CA TYR A 20 6.77 11.42 3.73
C TYR A 20 5.68 11.29 4.79
N ILE A 21 5.32 10.07 5.16
CA ILE A 21 4.28 9.83 6.16
C ILE A 21 4.71 10.39 7.51
N LEU A 22 5.95 10.14 7.92
CA LEU A 22 6.47 10.64 9.19
C LEU A 22 6.53 12.16 9.22
N ARG A 23 6.93 12.77 8.11
CA ARG A 23 6.94 14.24 8.00
C ARG A 23 5.54 14.82 8.14
N TYR A 24 4.57 14.22 7.46
CA TYR A 24 3.18 14.64 7.57
C TYR A 24 2.69 14.52 9.02
N SER A 25 3.01 13.40 9.65
CA SER A 25 2.64 13.16 11.05
C SER A 25 3.16 14.27 11.96
N GLU A 26 4.42 14.66 11.79
CA GLU A 26 5.04 15.72 12.59
C GLU A 26 4.42 17.08 12.30
N GLU A 27 4.25 17.43 11.03
CA GLU A 27 3.73 18.75 10.63
C GLU A 27 2.29 18.95 11.08
N LYS A 28 1.47 17.90 11.04
CA LYS A 28 0.05 17.98 11.38
C LYS A 28 -0.24 17.57 12.81
N GLN A 29 0.77 17.13 13.54
CA GLN A 29 0.61 16.62 14.90
C GLN A 29 -0.43 15.49 14.96
N GLU A 30 -0.47 14.67 13.91
CA GLU A 30 -1.34 13.50 13.80
C GLU A 30 -0.52 12.24 14.04
N PRO A 31 -0.80 11.46 15.07
CA PRO A 31 -0.04 10.22 15.29
C PRO A 31 -0.37 9.18 14.22
N LEU A 32 0.66 8.81 13.46
CA LEU A 32 0.56 7.79 12.40
C LEU A 32 1.58 6.69 12.67
N ALA A 33 1.16 5.45 12.50
CA ALA A 33 2.06 4.30 12.56
C ALA A 33 2.25 3.76 11.14
N VAL A 34 3.42 3.22 10.85
CA VAL A 34 3.74 2.65 9.55
C VAL A 34 4.21 1.21 9.72
N GLU A 35 3.62 0.30 8.95
CA GLU A 35 4.07 -1.09 8.86
C GLU A 35 4.50 -1.35 7.42
N CYS A 36 5.73 -1.86 7.24
CA CYS A 36 6.27 -2.14 5.91
C CYS A 36 6.29 -3.64 5.64
N PHE A 37 5.87 -4.03 4.44
CA PHE A 37 5.89 -5.42 3.99
C PHE A 37 6.68 -5.47 2.68
N GLU A 38 7.60 -6.42 2.57
CA GLU A 38 8.48 -6.54 1.41
C GLU A 38 7.77 -7.11 0.18
N ASN A 39 6.63 -7.78 0.37
CA ASN A 39 5.88 -8.36 -0.75
C ASN A 39 4.43 -8.57 -0.35
N GLY A 40 3.60 -8.88 -1.36
CA GLY A 40 2.18 -9.08 -1.14
C GLY A 40 1.86 -10.31 -0.31
N LEU A 41 2.65 -11.37 -0.47
CA LEU A 41 2.41 -12.61 0.27
C LEU A 41 2.55 -12.40 1.77
N ASN A 42 3.60 -11.68 2.20
CA ASN A 42 3.79 -11.37 3.62
C ASN A 42 2.65 -10.50 4.15
N PHE A 43 2.22 -9.52 3.35
CA PHE A 43 1.12 -8.64 3.75
C PHE A 43 -0.16 -9.44 4.00
N ILE A 44 -0.52 -10.32 3.06
CA ILE A 44 -1.75 -11.11 3.16
C ILE A 44 -1.66 -12.12 4.30
N SER A 45 -0.50 -12.79 4.46
CA SER A 45 -0.31 -13.80 5.50
C SER A 45 -0.45 -13.22 6.90
N ASP A 46 0.01 -12.00 7.09
CA ASP A 46 -0.03 -11.33 8.39
C ASP A 46 -1.24 -10.43 8.57
N TYR A 47 -2.12 -10.36 7.58
CA TYR A 47 -3.23 -9.41 7.61
C TYR A 47 -4.23 -9.75 8.71
N LYS A 48 -4.47 -8.78 9.59
CA LYS A 48 -5.39 -8.93 10.72
C LYS A 48 -6.36 -7.73 10.80
N ALA A 49 -6.54 -7.03 9.69
CA ALA A 49 -7.34 -5.81 9.64
C ALA A 49 -6.83 -4.75 10.64
N SER A 50 -5.54 -4.78 10.95
CA SER A 50 -4.93 -3.86 11.91
C SER A 50 -4.45 -2.56 11.27
N CYS A 51 -4.46 -2.45 9.94
CA CYS A 51 -4.09 -1.22 9.25
C CYS A 51 -5.34 -0.51 8.73
N ASP A 52 -5.23 0.80 8.61
CA ASP A 52 -6.34 1.66 8.20
C ASP A 52 -6.27 2.06 6.73
N ILE A 53 -5.08 2.03 6.14
CA ILE A 53 -4.84 2.37 4.74
C ILE A 53 -3.72 1.47 4.24
N ALA A 54 -3.83 0.98 3.01
CA ALA A 54 -2.77 0.22 2.36
C ALA A 54 -2.22 0.98 1.16
N LEU A 55 -0.91 1.21 1.13
CA LEU A 55 -0.18 1.76 0.00
C LEU A 55 0.58 0.61 -0.63
N MET A 56 0.39 0.35 -1.92
CA MET A 56 0.86 -0.88 -2.54
C MET A 56 1.45 -0.64 -3.91
N ASP A 57 2.65 -1.20 -4.15
CA ASP A 57 3.21 -1.26 -5.49
C ASP A 57 2.61 -2.46 -6.23
N ILE A 58 2.61 -2.41 -7.56
CA ILE A 58 2.12 -3.51 -8.38
C ILE A 58 3.24 -4.49 -8.71
N GLU A 59 4.42 -3.99 -9.11
CA GLU A 59 5.54 -4.86 -9.51
C GLU A 59 6.30 -5.35 -8.28
N MET A 60 5.99 -6.57 -7.86
CA MET A 60 6.62 -7.20 -6.71
C MET A 60 6.85 -8.68 -7.00
N PRO A 61 7.87 -9.32 -6.36
CA PRO A 61 8.12 -10.74 -6.54
C PRO A 61 7.01 -11.60 -5.93
N HIS A 62 6.84 -12.80 -6.45
CA HIS A 62 5.92 -13.84 -6.01
C HIS A 62 4.46 -13.51 -6.28
N MET A 63 3.94 -12.41 -5.77
CA MET A 63 2.56 -11.99 -5.96
C MET A 63 2.55 -10.49 -6.23
N ASN A 64 2.11 -10.08 -7.41
CA ASN A 64 2.08 -8.66 -7.75
C ASN A 64 0.98 -7.93 -6.95
N GLY A 65 1.02 -6.59 -7.00
CA GLY A 65 0.09 -5.78 -6.21
C GLY A 65 -1.37 -5.96 -6.58
N LEU A 66 -1.68 -6.21 -7.86
CA LEU A 66 -3.07 -6.45 -8.26
C LEU A 66 -3.60 -7.76 -7.69
N ASP A 67 -2.81 -8.83 -7.75
CA ASP A 67 -3.19 -10.11 -7.19
C ASP A 67 -3.31 -10.03 -5.67
N THR A 68 -2.39 -9.29 -5.05
CA THR A 68 -2.44 -9.05 -3.60
C THR A 68 -3.72 -8.31 -3.22
N ALA A 69 -4.08 -7.30 -4.00
CA ALA A 69 -5.29 -6.52 -3.75
C ALA A 69 -6.56 -7.37 -3.92
N ARG A 70 -6.59 -8.25 -4.91
CA ARG A 70 -7.72 -9.18 -5.09
C ARG A 70 -7.89 -10.07 -3.87
N LYS A 71 -6.78 -10.59 -3.35
CA LYS A 71 -6.80 -11.40 -2.12
C LYS A 71 -7.22 -10.57 -0.92
N LEU A 72 -6.72 -9.35 -0.80
CA LEU A 72 -7.11 -8.46 0.28
C LEU A 72 -8.62 -8.24 0.29
N ARG A 73 -9.22 -8.04 -0.87
CA ARG A 73 -10.66 -7.80 -0.97
C ARG A 73 -11.51 -9.01 -0.56
N GLU A 74 -10.95 -10.20 -0.56
CA GLU A 74 -11.63 -11.38 -0.03
C GLU A 74 -11.75 -11.33 1.49
N PHE A 75 -10.82 -10.67 2.17
CA PHE A 75 -10.80 -10.54 3.63
C PHE A 75 -11.41 -9.23 4.10
N ASP A 76 -11.19 -8.16 3.33
CA ASP A 76 -11.57 -6.80 3.73
C ASP A 76 -11.97 -6.01 2.50
N SER A 77 -13.26 -5.79 2.33
CA SER A 77 -13.81 -5.06 1.19
C SER A 77 -13.78 -3.53 1.41
N GLN A 78 -13.40 -3.07 2.60
CA GLN A 78 -13.59 -1.67 2.99
C GLN A 78 -12.29 -0.87 3.12
N ILE A 79 -11.15 -1.52 3.36
CA ILE A 79 -9.91 -0.79 3.60
C ILE A 79 -9.53 0.09 2.40
N PRO A 80 -9.26 1.39 2.62
CA PRO A 80 -8.74 2.25 1.55
C PRO A 80 -7.42 1.69 1.01
N LEU A 81 -7.35 1.56 -0.31
CA LEU A 81 -6.20 1.01 -1.01
C LEU A 81 -5.73 2.01 -2.05
N ILE A 82 -4.46 2.37 -2.01
CA ILE A 82 -3.85 3.28 -2.98
C ILE A 82 -2.66 2.57 -3.61
N PHE A 83 -2.66 2.48 -4.94
CA PHE A 83 -1.50 1.97 -5.66
C PHE A 83 -0.49 3.09 -5.89
N ILE A 84 0.79 2.80 -5.65
CA ILE A 84 1.90 3.72 -5.92
C ILE A 84 2.95 2.91 -6.68
N THR A 85 3.07 3.13 -7.99
CA THR A 85 3.83 2.23 -8.85
C THR A 85 4.37 2.94 -10.09
N ASN A 86 5.35 2.31 -10.75
CA ASN A 86 5.81 2.72 -12.08
C ASN A 86 4.91 2.18 -13.19
N MET A 87 3.99 1.28 -12.86
CA MET A 87 3.22 0.53 -13.85
C MET A 87 1.91 1.25 -14.19
N ALA A 88 2.03 2.44 -14.82
CA ALA A 88 0.88 3.29 -15.15
C ALA A 88 -0.18 2.57 -16.00
N GLN A 89 0.22 1.59 -16.79
CA GLN A 89 -0.70 0.84 -17.64
C GLN A 89 -1.74 0.03 -16.86
N TYR A 90 -1.53 -0.17 -15.57
CA TYR A 90 -2.47 -0.91 -14.72
C TYR A 90 -3.48 -0.03 -14.00
N ALA A 91 -3.49 1.29 -14.28
CA ALA A 91 -4.41 2.20 -13.60
C ALA A 91 -5.88 1.76 -13.70
N ILE A 92 -6.29 1.28 -14.88
CA ILE A 92 -7.66 0.86 -15.11
C ILE A 92 -8.02 -0.38 -14.28
N ASN A 93 -7.04 -1.21 -13.95
CA ASN A 93 -7.26 -2.41 -13.14
C ASN A 93 -7.54 -2.10 -11.67
N GLY A 94 -7.23 -0.88 -11.23
CA GLY A 94 -7.56 -0.44 -9.87
C GLY A 94 -9.05 -0.46 -9.59
N TYR A 95 -9.88 -0.27 -10.60
CA TYR A 95 -11.33 -0.34 -10.45
C TYR A 95 -11.81 -1.72 -10.01
N GLU A 96 -11.15 -2.77 -10.48
CA GLU A 96 -11.53 -4.15 -10.15
C GLU A 96 -11.42 -4.45 -8.67
N VAL A 97 -10.49 -3.78 -7.98
CA VAL A 97 -10.22 -3.99 -6.56
C VAL A 97 -10.66 -2.79 -5.73
N GLN A 98 -11.42 -1.89 -6.32
CA GLN A 98 -11.96 -0.72 -5.63
C GLN A 98 -10.87 0.12 -4.99
N ALA A 99 -9.76 0.36 -5.72
CA ALA A 99 -8.70 1.23 -5.24
C ALA A 99 -9.22 2.66 -5.11
N LEU A 100 -8.83 3.32 -4.03
CA LEU A 100 -9.20 4.70 -3.78
C LEU A 100 -8.48 5.63 -4.76
N ASP A 101 -7.23 5.33 -5.06
CA ASP A 101 -6.43 6.15 -5.96
C ASP A 101 -5.31 5.32 -6.58
N PHE A 102 -4.70 5.88 -7.61
CA PHE A 102 -3.60 5.26 -8.33
C PHE A 102 -2.57 6.34 -8.64
N MET A 103 -1.39 6.22 -8.09
CA MET A 103 -0.33 7.21 -8.24
C MET A 103 0.87 6.60 -8.94
N VAL A 104 1.45 7.34 -9.87
CA VAL A 104 2.61 6.89 -10.63
C VAL A 104 3.88 7.49 -10.04
N LYS A 105 4.89 6.63 -9.81
CA LYS A 105 6.19 7.09 -9.31
C LYS A 105 6.88 7.97 -10.34
N PRO A 106 7.76 8.92 -9.93
CA PRO A 106 8.17 9.21 -8.56
C PRO A 106 7.16 10.06 -7.80
N ILE A 107 7.21 9.91 -6.52
CA ILE A 107 6.35 10.69 -5.62
C ILE A 107 7.07 11.93 -5.13
#